data_cf72988d21adc319675fea4fc06b854f
#
_entry.id   cf72988d21adc319675fea4fc06b854f
#
_cell.length_a   1.000
_cell.length_b   1.000
_cell.length_c   1.000
_cell.angle_alpha   90.00
_cell.angle_beta   90.00
_cell.angle_gamma   90.00
#
_symmetry.space_group_name_H-M   'P 1'
#
loop_
_entity.id
_entity.type
_entity.pdbx_description
1 polymer ?
#
loop_
_entity_poly.entity_id
_entity_poly.type
_entity_poly.pdbx_seq_one_letter_code
_entity_poly.pdbx_strand_id
1 'polypeptide(L)'
;VTAASAAASAAPAAPAAVHTVTDDSGRTVTVRAPPLRIVSLSPGGTEMLFAAGAGPEVVATVEYSDVPPEAQRVTRIGDAVSIDLERLVRIHPEVVVAWPSGGNPAQREKIARLDIPVYEQQAQRLKDLAPSIRRLGMLAGTATQAETAARGIEARLAALERSYAGVEAGSRHPSVLLEVWNRPIYTVGGQHLMTDALELCGARNVFADLPEAGPVVDIEAVIARDPDIIIAAGPPGESAGWLTDWKRFGTLRAVRGGRLLAFEDQGLSRLGPSVLDATEALCRAIARLNPGSY
;
A
#
# COMPACT_ATOMS: atom_id res chain seq x y z
N VAL A 1 4.16 -46.26 57.03
CA VAL A 1 4.07 -46.12 55.57
C VAL A 1 4.30 -44.65 55.24
N THR A 2 5.52 -44.35 54.86
CA THR A 2 5.98 -42.97 54.51
C THR A 2 5.85 -42.82 53.00
N ALA A 3 4.97 -41.93 52.54
CA ALA A 3 4.81 -41.57 51.14
C ALA A 3 5.87 -40.50 50.76
N ALA A 4 6.79 -40.86 49.87
CA ALA A 4 7.75 -39.94 49.29
C ALA A 4 7.06 -39.17 48.16
N SER A 5 6.94 -37.83 48.33
CA SER A 5 6.49 -36.91 47.32
C SER A 5 7.63 -36.65 46.35
N ALA A 6 7.50 -37.11 45.09
CA ALA A 6 8.44 -36.78 44.01
C ALA A 6 8.11 -35.39 43.49
N ALA A 7 8.95 -34.42 43.81
CA ALA A 7 8.90 -33.09 43.17
C ALA A 7 9.40 -33.22 41.70
N ALA A 8 8.55 -33.04 40.75
CA ALA A 8 8.91 -32.94 39.32
C ALA A 8 9.66 -31.62 39.11
N SER A 9 10.95 -31.70 38.85
CA SER A 9 11.79 -30.56 38.44
C SER A 9 11.38 -30.14 37.00
N ALA A 10 10.74 -28.98 36.89
CA ALA A 10 10.49 -28.39 35.58
C ALA A 10 11.84 -27.99 34.96
N ALA A 11 12.19 -28.60 33.83
CA ALA A 11 13.34 -28.17 33.07
C ALA A 11 13.19 -26.70 32.63
N PRO A 12 14.27 -25.88 32.65
CA PRO A 12 14.20 -24.53 32.16
C PRO A 12 13.78 -24.54 30.69
N ALA A 13 12.77 -23.71 30.33
CA ALA A 13 12.36 -23.54 28.95
C ALA A 13 13.54 -23.05 28.13
N ALA A 14 13.82 -23.70 27.02
CA ALA A 14 14.86 -23.25 26.09
C ALA A 14 14.57 -21.78 25.68
N PRO A 15 15.62 -20.93 25.58
CA PRO A 15 15.42 -19.56 25.15
C PRO A 15 14.71 -19.56 23.79
N ALA A 16 13.64 -18.77 23.68
CA ALA A 16 12.90 -18.67 22.42
C ALA A 16 13.87 -18.24 21.31
N ALA A 17 13.87 -18.98 20.19
CA ALA A 17 14.70 -18.63 19.04
C ALA A 17 14.36 -17.19 18.61
N VAL A 18 15.38 -16.38 18.39
CA VAL A 18 15.27 -15.00 17.95
C VAL A 18 15.50 -14.97 16.44
N HIS A 19 14.64 -14.29 15.72
CA HIS A 19 14.71 -14.11 14.28
C HIS A 19 14.91 -12.64 13.95
N THR A 20 15.88 -12.36 13.09
CA THR A 20 16.26 -11.00 12.71
C THR A 20 16.04 -10.83 11.20
N VAL A 21 15.26 -9.83 10.82
CA VAL A 21 14.95 -9.50 9.43
C VAL A 21 15.20 -8.02 9.17
N THR A 22 15.43 -7.66 7.90
CA THR A 22 15.51 -6.27 7.48
C THR A 22 14.15 -5.84 6.92
N ASP A 23 13.60 -4.73 7.41
CA ASP A 23 12.34 -4.16 6.93
C ASP A 23 12.53 -3.38 5.59
N ASP A 24 11.43 -2.83 5.06
CA ASP A 24 11.47 -2.09 3.80
C ASP A 24 12.21 -0.75 3.89
N SER A 25 12.40 -0.22 5.10
CA SER A 25 13.21 0.98 5.37
C SER A 25 14.70 0.68 5.57
N GLY A 26 15.10 -0.59 5.52
CA GLY A 26 16.48 -1.04 5.76
C GLY A 26 16.85 -1.21 7.22
N ARG A 27 15.89 -1.10 8.16
CA ARG A 27 16.13 -1.30 9.58
C ARG A 27 16.09 -2.78 9.95
N THR A 28 16.91 -3.16 10.91
CA THR A 28 16.88 -4.50 11.49
C THR A 28 15.77 -4.61 12.52
N VAL A 29 14.87 -5.57 12.31
CA VAL A 29 13.76 -5.90 13.21
C VAL A 29 14.01 -7.28 13.79
N THR A 30 13.98 -7.38 15.12
CA THR A 30 14.20 -8.62 15.85
C THR A 30 12.88 -9.08 16.46
N VAL A 31 12.45 -10.30 16.11
CA VAL A 31 11.22 -10.92 16.60
C VAL A 31 11.50 -12.29 17.16
N ARG A 32 10.57 -12.84 17.94
CA ARG A 32 10.59 -14.27 18.26
C ARG A 32 10.23 -15.04 16.99
N ALA A 33 10.96 -16.08 16.69
CA ALA A 33 10.82 -16.78 15.41
C ALA A 33 9.95 -18.04 15.53
N PRO A 34 9.07 -18.27 14.54
CA PRO A 34 8.37 -17.28 13.72
C PRO A 34 7.28 -16.60 14.54
N PRO A 35 6.94 -15.33 14.31
CA PRO A 35 5.86 -14.66 15.05
C PRO A 35 4.52 -15.29 14.66
N LEU A 36 3.73 -15.67 15.66
CA LEU A 36 2.40 -16.25 15.50
C LEU A 36 1.27 -15.20 15.64
N ARG A 37 1.62 -13.97 15.99
CA ARG A 37 0.68 -12.87 16.30
C ARG A 37 1.15 -11.58 15.65
N ILE A 38 0.76 -11.41 14.40
CA ILE A 38 1.09 -10.23 13.58
C ILE A 38 -0.11 -9.28 13.58
N VAL A 39 0.12 -7.99 13.81
CA VAL A 39 -0.87 -6.94 13.62
C VAL A 39 -0.46 -6.09 12.42
N SER A 40 -1.38 -5.87 11.47
CA SER A 40 -1.17 -5.00 10.32
C SER A 40 -1.89 -3.68 10.49
N LEU A 41 -1.21 -2.56 10.31
CA LEU A 41 -1.76 -1.21 10.47
C LEU A 41 -2.08 -0.52 9.12
N SER A 42 -2.18 -1.28 8.05
CA SER A 42 -2.62 -0.74 6.74
C SER A 42 -3.30 -1.81 5.90
N PRO A 43 -4.25 -1.42 5.03
CA PRO A 43 -4.88 -2.36 4.09
C PRO A 43 -3.87 -3.02 3.15
N GLY A 44 -2.91 -2.25 2.61
CA GLY A 44 -1.86 -2.79 1.74
C GLY A 44 -0.91 -3.73 2.46
N GLY A 45 -0.50 -3.40 3.69
CA GLY A 45 0.31 -4.30 4.53
C GLY A 45 -0.40 -5.61 4.84
N THR A 46 -1.72 -5.57 5.06
CA THR A 46 -2.54 -6.77 5.24
C THR A 46 -2.53 -7.64 3.98
N GLU A 47 -2.78 -7.04 2.82
CA GLU A 47 -2.74 -7.75 1.54
C GLU A 47 -1.36 -8.36 1.26
N MET A 48 -0.28 -7.63 1.56
CA MET A 48 1.10 -8.11 1.42
C MET A 48 1.41 -9.29 2.35
N LEU A 49 0.95 -9.26 3.61
CA LEU A 49 1.10 -10.36 4.56
C LEU A 49 0.37 -11.63 4.10
N PHE A 50 -0.88 -11.48 3.64
CA PHE A 50 -1.63 -12.61 3.08
C PHE A 50 -0.93 -13.17 1.83
N ALA A 51 -0.46 -12.32 0.93
CA ALA A 51 0.29 -12.74 -0.24
C ALA A 51 1.61 -13.46 0.12
N ALA A 52 2.27 -13.04 1.20
CA ALA A 52 3.45 -13.71 1.74
C ALA A 52 3.15 -15.06 2.43
N GLY A 53 1.87 -15.44 2.54
CA GLY A 53 1.45 -16.67 3.22
C GLY A 53 1.32 -16.55 4.74
N ALA A 54 1.39 -15.34 5.28
CA ALA A 54 1.30 -15.04 6.72
C ALA A 54 -0.14 -14.72 7.19
N GLY A 55 -1.15 -15.00 6.37
CA GLY A 55 -2.55 -14.73 6.70
C GLY A 55 -3.03 -15.34 8.02
N PRO A 56 -2.73 -16.62 8.33
CA PRO A 56 -3.11 -17.26 9.59
C PRO A 56 -2.55 -16.55 10.83
N GLU A 57 -1.39 -15.92 10.73
CA GLU A 57 -0.70 -15.22 11.82
C GLU A 57 -1.20 -13.79 12.02
N VAL A 58 -1.99 -13.25 11.08
CA VAL A 58 -2.57 -11.91 11.18
C VAL A 58 -3.75 -11.94 12.15
N VAL A 59 -3.52 -11.51 13.38
CA VAL A 59 -4.53 -11.53 14.46
C VAL A 59 -5.38 -10.27 14.56
N ALA A 60 -4.89 -9.14 14.02
CA ALA A 60 -5.67 -7.90 13.90
C ALA A 60 -5.17 -7.02 12.74
N THR A 61 -6.08 -6.19 12.26
CA THR A 61 -5.82 -5.23 11.19
C THR A 61 -6.68 -3.99 11.36
N VAL A 62 -6.63 -3.06 10.39
CA VAL A 62 -7.40 -1.81 10.36
C VAL A 62 -8.57 -1.91 9.38
N GLU A 63 -9.48 -0.93 9.44
CA GLU A 63 -10.59 -0.80 8.48
C GLU A 63 -10.10 -0.79 7.03
N TYR A 64 -10.96 -1.20 6.11
CA TYR A 64 -10.68 -1.35 4.68
C TYR A 64 -9.65 -2.41 4.29
N SER A 65 -9.25 -3.27 5.24
CA SER A 65 -8.37 -4.43 4.98
C SER A 65 -9.21 -5.63 4.51
N ASP A 66 -9.82 -5.51 3.34
CA ASP A 66 -10.84 -6.45 2.84
C ASP A 66 -10.30 -7.41 1.77
N VAL A 67 -9.03 -7.30 1.43
CA VAL A 67 -8.35 -8.14 0.44
C VAL A 67 -7.18 -8.87 1.10
N PRO A 68 -7.07 -10.19 0.86
CA PRO A 68 -8.04 -11.06 0.18
C PRO A 68 -9.33 -11.23 1.02
N PRO A 69 -10.36 -11.91 0.51
CA PRO A 69 -11.63 -12.09 1.25
C PRO A 69 -11.47 -12.66 2.67
N GLU A 70 -10.44 -13.47 2.90
CA GLU A 70 -10.10 -14.04 4.21
C GLU A 70 -9.74 -12.94 5.24
N ALA A 71 -9.15 -11.83 4.78
CA ALA A 71 -8.79 -10.70 5.64
C ALA A 71 -10.02 -10.02 6.27
N GLN A 72 -11.21 -10.17 5.68
CA GLN A 72 -12.46 -9.62 6.23
C GLN A 72 -12.82 -10.20 7.60
N ARG A 73 -12.33 -11.42 7.90
CA ARG A 73 -12.57 -12.11 9.17
C ARG A 73 -11.61 -11.68 10.28
N VAL A 74 -10.55 -10.97 9.93
CA VAL A 74 -9.54 -10.51 10.89
C VAL A 74 -10.13 -9.38 11.75
N THR A 75 -9.83 -9.41 13.05
CA THR A 75 -10.29 -8.39 14.00
C THR A 75 -9.84 -6.98 13.60
N ARG A 76 -10.75 -6.01 13.57
CA ARG A 76 -10.43 -4.59 13.35
C ARG A 76 -10.07 -3.90 14.67
N ILE A 77 -9.00 -3.08 14.67
CA ILE A 77 -8.53 -2.32 15.83
C ILE A 77 -8.47 -0.81 15.55
N GLY A 78 -9.29 -0.32 14.66
CA GLY A 78 -9.35 1.08 14.24
C GLY A 78 -9.08 1.24 12.75
N ASP A 79 -8.72 2.44 12.36
CA ASP A 79 -8.36 2.80 10.99
C ASP A 79 -6.89 3.25 10.89
N ALA A 80 -6.45 3.68 9.70
CA ALA A 80 -5.06 4.12 9.48
C ALA A 80 -4.68 5.38 10.27
N VAL A 81 -5.64 6.15 10.78
CA VAL A 81 -5.44 7.41 11.52
C VAL A 81 -5.61 7.22 13.01
N SER A 82 -6.54 6.36 13.43
CA SER A 82 -6.91 6.14 14.82
C SER A 82 -6.91 4.65 15.18
N ILE A 83 -5.89 4.22 15.92
CA ILE A 83 -5.70 2.85 16.41
C ILE A 83 -6.16 2.75 17.87
N ASP A 84 -6.94 1.75 18.21
CA ASP A 84 -7.26 1.36 19.59
C ASP A 84 -6.03 0.69 20.24
N LEU A 85 -5.22 1.51 20.94
CA LEU A 85 -3.99 1.05 21.56
C LEU A 85 -4.25 0.07 22.72
N GLU A 86 -5.38 0.21 23.44
CA GLU A 86 -5.72 -0.73 24.52
C GLU A 86 -6.02 -2.10 23.95
N ARG A 87 -6.76 -2.14 22.85
CA ARG A 87 -7.05 -3.39 22.13
C ARG A 87 -5.79 -3.99 21.52
N LEU A 88 -4.90 -3.16 20.95
CA LEU A 88 -3.61 -3.59 20.45
C LEU A 88 -2.79 -4.30 21.56
N VAL A 89 -2.64 -3.67 22.73
CA VAL A 89 -1.91 -4.27 23.87
C VAL A 89 -2.56 -5.57 24.35
N ARG A 90 -3.89 -5.60 24.43
CA ARG A 90 -4.65 -6.80 24.86
C ARG A 90 -4.49 -7.98 23.89
N ILE A 91 -4.23 -7.71 22.63
CA ILE A 91 -3.97 -8.75 21.62
C ILE A 91 -2.60 -9.40 21.83
N HIS A 92 -1.66 -8.76 22.55
CA HIS A 92 -0.28 -9.21 22.74
C HIS A 92 0.41 -9.55 21.39
N PRO A 93 0.57 -8.58 20.48
CA PRO A 93 1.24 -8.84 19.21
C PRO A 93 2.72 -9.10 19.43
N GLU A 94 3.31 -9.99 18.64
CA GLU A 94 4.75 -10.25 18.61
C GLU A 94 5.47 -9.33 17.62
N VAL A 95 4.74 -8.78 16.65
CA VAL A 95 5.21 -7.75 15.73
C VAL A 95 4.02 -6.95 15.17
N VAL A 96 4.27 -5.67 14.94
CA VAL A 96 3.35 -4.76 14.25
C VAL A 96 3.95 -4.43 12.89
N VAL A 97 3.21 -4.68 11.81
CA VAL A 97 3.56 -4.24 10.45
C VAL A 97 2.89 -2.90 10.20
N ALA A 98 3.68 -1.86 10.03
CA ALA A 98 3.21 -0.48 9.89
C ALA A 98 3.62 0.11 8.55
N TRP A 99 2.80 1.04 8.06
CA TRP A 99 3.08 1.81 6.86
C TRP A 99 3.61 3.21 7.25
N PRO A 100 4.92 3.50 7.02
CA PRO A 100 5.56 4.73 7.52
C PRO A 100 5.09 6.01 6.83
N SER A 101 4.70 5.96 5.56
CA SER A 101 4.24 7.15 4.80
C SER A 101 2.80 7.54 5.08
N GLY A 102 2.05 6.71 5.81
CA GLY A 102 0.65 6.98 6.16
C GLY A 102 0.38 6.85 7.64
N GLY A 103 -0.89 7.08 8.02
CA GLY A 103 -1.34 7.01 9.39
C GLY A 103 -0.83 8.19 10.26
N ASN A 104 -1.08 8.08 11.56
CA ASN A 104 -0.75 9.11 12.53
C ASN A 104 0.66 8.89 13.12
N PRO A 105 1.66 9.78 12.88
CA PRO A 105 3.01 9.65 13.42
C PRO A 105 3.03 9.52 14.96
N ALA A 106 2.18 10.28 15.67
CA ALA A 106 2.12 10.22 17.13
C ALA A 106 1.62 8.86 17.66
N GLN A 107 0.81 8.15 16.90
CA GLN A 107 0.41 6.78 17.26
C GLN A 107 1.55 5.78 17.05
N ARG A 108 2.33 5.91 15.96
CA ARG A 108 3.53 5.07 15.76
C ARG A 108 4.54 5.24 16.89
N GLU A 109 4.77 6.49 17.36
CA GLU A 109 5.62 6.74 18.53
C GLU A 109 5.08 6.07 19.80
N LYS A 110 3.76 6.10 20.02
CA LYS A 110 3.14 5.41 21.15
C LYS A 110 3.33 3.90 21.06
N ILE A 111 3.15 3.30 19.88
CA ILE A 111 3.36 1.86 19.66
C ILE A 111 4.84 1.50 19.91
N ALA A 112 5.78 2.31 19.42
CA ALA A 112 7.21 2.09 19.65
C ALA A 112 7.60 2.11 21.15
N ARG A 113 6.84 2.83 22.01
CA ARG A 113 7.05 2.87 23.48
C ARG A 113 6.46 1.65 24.21
N LEU A 114 5.75 0.78 23.52
CA LEU A 114 5.14 -0.43 24.10
C LEU A 114 6.07 -1.65 24.04
N ASP A 115 7.34 -1.47 23.66
CA ASP A 115 8.33 -2.54 23.45
C ASP A 115 7.86 -3.64 22.47
N ILE A 116 6.94 -3.29 21.56
CA ILE A 116 6.47 -4.16 20.48
C ILE A 116 7.34 -3.91 19.26
N PRO A 117 7.96 -4.93 18.67
CA PRO A 117 8.72 -4.77 17.43
C PRO A 117 7.83 -4.21 16.31
N VAL A 118 8.32 -3.17 15.62
CA VAL A 118 7.63 -2.56 14.48
C VAL A 118 8.44 -2.84 13.22
N TYR A 119 7.79 -3.49 12.25
CA TYR A 119 8.29 -3.71 10.92
C TYR A 119 7.68 -2.65 9.98
N GLU A 120 8.50 -1.84 9.32
CA GLU A 120 8.03 -0.88 8.33
C GLU A 120 7.89 -1.54 6.96
N GLN A 121 6.65 -1.62 6.47
CA GLN A 121 6.32 -2.11 5.14
C GLN A 121 6.01 -0.93 4.23
N GLN A 122 6.80 -0.76 3.17
CA GLN A 122 6.62 0.34 2.22
C GLN A 122 7.17 -0.03 0.83
N ALA A 123 6.26 -0.34 -0.10
CA ALA A 123 6.58 -0.36 -1.51
C ALA A 123 6.33 1.04 -2.10
N GLN A 124 7.36 1.68 -2.66
CA GLN A 124 7.26 2.99 -3.31
C GLN A 124 7.07 2.85 -4.82
N ARG A 125 7.54 1.74 -5.37
CA ARG A 125 7.45 1.39 -6.78
C ARG A 125 6.82 0.01 -6.97
N LEU A 126 6.21 -0.23 -8.11
CA LEU A 126 5.61 -1.53 -8.43
C LEU A 126 6.63 -2.69 -8.33
N LYS A 127 7.88 -2.44 -8.71
CA LYS A 127 8.99 -3.40 -8.57
C LYS A 127 9.38 -3.74 -7.13
N ASP A 128 8.99 -2.90 -6.15
CA ASP A 128 9.32 -3.12 -4.74
C ASP A 128 8.37 -4.12 -4.07
N LEU A 129 7.21 -4.41 -4.69
CA LEU A 129 6.21 -5.34 -4.15
C LEU A 129 6.78 -6.74 -3.93
N ALA A 130 7.45 -7.32 -4.93
CA ALA A 130 7.99 -8.67 -4.82
C ALA A 130 9.10 -8.79 -3.76
N PRO A 131 10.11 -7.91 -3.70
CA PRO A 131 11.09 -7.89 -2.60
C PRO A 131 10.45 -7.71 -1.22
N SER A 132 9.44 -6.86 -1.08
CA SER A 132 8.73 -6.65 0.19
C SER A 132 7.98 -7.93 0.63
N ILE A 133 7.30 -8.62 -0.29
CA ILE A 133 6.64 -9.92 0.00
C ILE A 133 7.68 -10.95 0.47
N ARG A 134 8.84 -11.05 -0.17
CA ARG A 134 9.92 -11.96 0.27
C ARG A 134 10.37 -11.66 1.70
N ARG A 135 10.56 -10.37 2.04
CA ARG A 135 10.96 -9.96 3.40
C ARG A 135 9.88 -10.27 4.43
N LEU A 136 8.59 -10.04 4.11
CA LEU A 136 7.48 -10.42 4.98
C LEU A 136 7.39 -11.95 5.15
N GLY A 137 7.67 -12.73 4.11
CA GLY A 137 7.75 -14.17 4.20
C GLY A 137 8.91 -14.66 5.08
N MET A 138 10.04 -13.97 5.04
CA MET A 138 11.13 -14.22 5.99
C MET A 138 10.71 -13.87 7.42
N LEU A 139 10.06 -12.72 7.63
CA LEU A 139 9.52 -12.32 8.94
C LEU A 139 8.60 -13.38 9.52
N ALA A 140 7.64 -13.87 8.73
CA ALA A 140 6.59 -14.80 9.18
C ALA A 140 6.99 -16.28 9.12
N GLY A 141 8.18 -16.62 8.61
CA GLY A 141 8.60 -18.02 8.42
C GLY A 141 7.92 -18.73 7.23
N THR A 142 7.34 -17.98 6.30
CA THR A 142 6.58 -18.47 5.13
C THR A 142 7.35 -18.26 3.80
N ALA A 143 8.67 -18.32 3.83
CA ALA A 143 9.54 -17.94 2.71
C ALA A 143 9.20 -18.65 1.38
N THR A 144 8.76 -19.92 1.42
CA THR A 144 8.41 -20.67 0.19
C THR A 144 7.15 -20.09 -0.48
N GLN A 145 6.12 -19.79 0.30
CA GLN A 145 4.88 -19.18 -0.19
C GLN A 145 5.16 -17.77 -0.72
N ALA A 146 5.93 -16.99 0.05
CA ALA A 146 6.33 -15.64 -0.33
C ALA A 146 7.14 -15.61 -1.63
N GLU A 147 8.05 -16.54 -1.84
CA GLU A 147 8.81 -16.63 -3.09
C GLU A 147 7.90 -16.94 -4.28
N THR A 148 6.93 -17.84 -4.11
CA THR A 148 5.96 -18.16 -5.17
C THR A 148 5.12 -16.93 -5.54
N ALA A 149 4.61 -16.20 -4.54
CA ALA A 149 3.84 -14.98 -4.74
C ALA A 149 4.69 -13.87 -5.39
N ALA A 150 5.92 -13.68 -4.93
CA ALA A 150 6.85 -12.69 -5.46
C ALA A 150 7.14 -12.92 -6.96
N ARG A 151 7.39 -14.17 -7.37
CA ARG A 151 7.56 -14.52 -8.79
C ARG A 151 6.31 -14.25 -9.61
N GLY A 152 5.12 -14.51 -9.06
CA GLY A 152 3.85 -14.18 -9.71
C GLY A 152 3.71 -12.68 -9.96
N ILE A 153 4.06 -11.85 -8.97
CA ILE A 153 4.09 -10.39 -9.07
C ILE A 153 5.07 -9.91 -10.13
N GLU A 154 6.30 -10.42 -10.13
CA GLU A 154 7.33 -10.08 -11.12
C GLU A 154 6.88 -10.44 -12.55
N ALA A 155 6.31 -11.63 -12.73
CA ALA A 155 5.79 -12.06 -14.02
C ALA A 155 4.63 -11.19 -14.50
N ARG A 156 3.72 -10.80 -13.58
CA ARG A 156 2.59 -9.91 -13.88
C ARG A 156 3.07 -8.52 -14.26
N LEU A 157 3.99 -7.94 -13.48
CA LEU A 157 4.58 -6.63 -13.75
C LEU A 157 5.28 -6.63 -15.13
N ALA A 158 6.11 -7.63 -15.42
CA ALA A 158 6.77 -7.74 -16.72
C ALA A 158 5.79 -7.91 -17.89
N ALA A 159 4.63 -8.55 -17.66
CA ALA A 159 3.58 -8.64 -18.67
C ALA A 159 2.92 -7.27 -18.92
N LEU A 160 2.64 -6.50 -17.87
CA LEU A 160 2.10 -5.14 -17.98
C LEU A 160 3.08 -4.21 -18.69
N GLU A 161 4.36 -4.23 -18.29
CA GLU A 161 5.41 -3.43 -18.93
C GLU A 161 5.47 -3.71 -20.44
N ARG A 162 5.46 -4.99 -20.86
CA ARG A 162 5.45 -5.36 -22.28
C ARG A 162 4.18 -4.88 -23.01
N SER A 163 3.03 -4.93 -22.35
CA SER A 163 1.75 -4.53 -22.95
C SER A 163 1.64 -3.04 -23.19
N TYR A 164 2.32 -2.23 -22.33
CA TYR A 164 2.24 -0.77 -22.35
C TYR A 164 3.57 -0.08 -22.70
N ALA A 165 4.67 -0.85 -22.94
CA ALA A 165 5.96 -0.34 -23.40
C ALA A 165 5.94 0.28 -24.82
N GLY A 166 4.85 0.10 -25.57
CA GLY A 166 4.74 0.47 -26.97
C GLY A 166 4.35 1.93 -27.23
N VAL A 167 4.43 2.81 -26.22
CA VAL A 167 4.34 4.25 -26.49
C VAL A 167 5.64 4.65 -27.17
N GLU A 168 5.59 4.76 -28.53
CA GLU A 168 6.74 5.02 -29.39
C GLU A 168 7.60 6.18 -28.85
N ALA A 169 8.92 6.04 -28.95
CA ALA A 169 9.84 7.10 -28.71
C ALA A 169 9.50 8.30 -29.62
N GLY A 170 8.81 9.30 -29.05
CA GLY A 170 8.30 10.46 -29.80
C GLY A 170 6.82 10.75 -29.59
N SER A 171 6.01 9.83 -29.03
CA SER A 171 4.64 10.12 -28.61
C SER A 171 4.63 10.95 -27.32
N ARG A 172 3.76 11.96 -27.29
CA ARG A 172 3.62 12.84 -26.11
C ARG A 172 2.90 12.09 -25.00
N HIS A 173 3.63 11.78 -23.92
CA HIS A 173 3.01 11.25 -22.70
C HIS A 173 2.01 12.25 -22.12
N PRO A 174 0.72 11.90 -21.95
CA PRO A 174 -0.25 12.81 -21.38
C PRO A 174 0.14 13.14 -19.94
N SER A 175 0.02 14.41 -19.59
CA SER A 175 0.22 14.89 -18.23
C SER A 175 -1.07 14.68 -17.42
N VAL A 176 -0.94 14.13 -16.21
CA VAL A 176 -2.07 13.69 -15.39
C VAL A 176 -2.01 14.34 -14.01
N LEU A 177 -3.13 14.94 -13.58
CA LEU A 177 -3.41 15.15 -12.17
C LEU A 177 -4.09 13.89 -11.63
N LEU A 178 -3.51 13.28 -10.59
CA LEU A 178 -4.15 12.23 -9.82
C LEU A 178 -4.65 12.81 -8.49
N GLU A 179 -5.93 13.08 -8.38
CA GLU A 179 -6.59 13.59 -7.19
C GLU A 179 -7.07 12.42 -6.33
N VAL A 180 -6.48 12.26 -5.13
CA VAL A 180 -6.79 11.15 -4.21
C VAL A 180 -7.69 11.58 -3.06
N TRP A 181 -7.88 12.89 -2.87
CA TRP A 181 -8.84 13.51 -1.95
C TRP A 181 -9.15 14.94 -2.40
N ASN A 182 -10.40 15.39 -2.19
CA ASN A 182 -10.88 16.63 -2.81
C ASN A 182 -10.71 17.89 -1.92
N ARG A 183 -10.94 17.80 -0.61
CA ARG A 183 -10.95 19.01 0.25
C ARG A 183 -10.24 18.77 1.58
N PRO A 184 -8.97 19.21 1.69
CA PRO A 184 -8.14 19.85 0.67
C PRO A 184 -7.77 18.89 -0.49
N ILE A 185 -7.29 19.42 -1.62
CA ILE A 185 -6.87 18.58 -2.73
C ILE A 185 -5.58 17.88 -2.36
N TYR A 186 -5.65 16.55 -2.18
CA TYR A 186 -4.47 15.70 -2.09
C TYR A 186 -4.16 15.07 -3.44
N THR A 187 -2.90 15.06 -3.80
CA THR A 187 -2.36 14.32 -4.93
C THR A 187 -1.24 13.41 -4.48
N VAL A 188 -0.50 12.81 -5.39
CA VAL A 188 0.66 11.97 -5.09
C VAL A 188 1.92 12.59 -5.68
N GLY A 189 3.03 12.46 -4.96
CA GLY A 189 4.35 12.91 -5.40
C GLY A 189 5.07 11.89 -6.28
N GLY A 190 6.34 12.18 -6.63
CA GLY A 190 7.13 11.34 -7.53
C GLY A 190 7.48 9.97 -6.97
N GLN A 191 7.73 9.89 -5.66
CA GLN A 191 8.08 8.63 -4.99
C GLN A 191 6.83 7.93 -4.42
N HIS A 192 5.86 7.66 -5.29
CA HIS A 192 4.62 7.00 -4.89
C HIS A 192 4.23 5.93 -5.91
N LEU A 193 3.71 4.82 -5.41
CA LEU A 193 3.33 3.64 -6.21
C LEU A 193 2.31 3.97 -7.30
N MET A 194 1.39 4.89 -7.03
CA MET A 194 0.43 5.39 -8.04
C MET A 194 1.11 6.20 -9.15
N THR A 195 2.20 6.93 -8.86
CA THR A 195 2.98 7.63 -9.89
C THR A 195 3.70 6.62 -10.79
N ASP A 196 4.27 5.57 -10.20
CA ASP A 196 4.89 4.48 -10.96
C ASP A 196 3.85 3.76 -11.86
N ALA A 197 2.62 3.58 -11.36
CA ALA A 197 1.50 3.04 -12.16
C ALA A 197 1.14 3.94 -13.35
N LEU A 198 1.11 5.27 -13.17
CA LEU A 198 0.89 6.21 -14.28
C LEU A 198 2.02 6.15 -15.32
N GLU A 199 3.29 6.10 -14.86
CA GLU A 199 4.46 5.99 -15.73
C GLU A 199 4.41 4.70 -16.57
N LEU A 200 4.04 3.56 -15.97
CA LEU A 200 3.84 2.30 -16.68
C LEU A 200 2.77 2.43 -17.77
N CYS A 201 1.72 3.21 -17.52
CA CYS A 201 0.67 3.50 -18.52
C CYS A 201 1.09 4.54 -19.57
N GLY A 202 2.36 4.94 -19.63
CA GLY A 202 2.84 5.96 -20.56
C GLY A 202 2.30 7.37 -20.25
N ALA A 203 1.90 7.65 -19.01
CA ALA A 203 1.43 8.95 -18.57
C ALA A 203 2.42 9.57 -17.58
N ARG A 204 2.36 10.89 -17.38
CA ARG A 204 3.25 11.63 -16.49
C ARG A 204 2.45 12.33 -15.40
N ASN A 205 2.77 12.06 -14.15
CA ASN A 205 2.21 12.81 -13.03
C ASN A 205 2.69 14.27 -13.06
N VAL A 206 1.76 15.24 -13.01
CA VAL A 206 2.12 16.68 -13.04
C VAL A 206 2.80 17.13 -11.75
N PHE A 207 2.68 16.37 -10.66
CA PHE A 207 3.29 16.65 -9.35
C PHE A 207 4.43 15.67 -9.00
N ALA A 208 5.02 14.99 -9.98
CA ALA A 208 6.12 14.05 -9.76
C ALA A 208 7.40 14.71 -9.19
N ASP A 209 7.51 16.04 -9.25
CA ASP A 209 8.61 16.83 -8.69
C ASP A 209 8.49 17.06 -7.17
N LEU A 210 7.33 16.79 -6.57
CA LEU A 210 7.13 16.92 -5.13
C LEU A 210 7.68 15.68 -4.39
N PRO A 211 8.47 15.90 -3.31
CA PRO A 211 9.09 14.81 -2.56
C PRO A 211 8.12 14.10 -1.61
N GLU A 212 7.04 14.75 -1.20
CA GLU A 212 6.03 14.19 -0.31
C GLU A 212 5.26 13.08 -1.02
N ALA A 213 4.94 11.99 -0.32
CA ALA A 213 4.15 10.90 -0.88
C ALA A 213 2.70 11.34 -1.20
N GLY A 214 2.10 12.15 -0.33
CA GLY A 214 0.74 12.68 -0.46
C GLY A 214 0.69 14.19 -0.23
N PRO A 215 1.17 15.03 -1.18
CA PRO A 215 1.16 16.47 -1.00
C PRO A 215 -0.24 17.06 -1.12
N VAL A 216 -0.51 18.12 -0.33
CA VAL A 216 -1.66 19.00 -0.52
C VAL A 216 -1.29 20.07 -1.54
N VAL A 217 -2.15 20.28 -2.52
CA VAL A 217 -1.97 21.29 -3.56
C VAL A 217 -3.19 22.20 -3.62
N ASP A 218 -2.99 23.44 -4.08
CA ASP A 218 -4.08 24.37 -4.36
C ASP A 218 -4.50 24.32 -5.84
N ILE A 219 -5.64 24.94 -6.11
CA ILE A 219 -6.19 25.00 -7.47
C ILE A 219 -5.27 25.76 -8.42
N GLU A 220 -4.61 26.80 -7.93
CA GLU A 220 -3.67 27.65 -8.67
C GLU A 220 -2.47 26.83 -9.17
N ALA A 221 -1.93 25.93 -8.33
CA ALA A 221 -0.86 25.02 -8.71
C ALA A 221 -1.30 24.04 -9.81
N VAL A 222 -2.54 23.55 -9.74
CA VAL A 222 -3.10 22.66 -10.79
C VAL A 222 -3.28 23.44 -12.10
N ILE A 223 -3.81 24.68 -12.04
CA ILE A 223 -4.01 25.54 -13.21
C ILE A 223 -2.64 25.87 -13.86
N ALA A 224 -1.63 26.16 -13.07
CA ALA A 224 -0.27 26.45 -13.57
C ALA A 224 0.37 25.26 -14.29
N ARG A 225 0.07 24.01 -13.85
CA ARG A 225 0.59 22.80 -14.47
C ARG A 225 -0.24 22.32 -15.67
N ASP A 226 -1.48 22.79 -15.79
CA ASP A 226 -2.42 22.55 -16.90
C ASP A 226 -2.41 21.09 -17.38
N PRO A 227 -2.89 20.11 -16.59
CA PRO A 227 -2.86 18.70 -16.94
C PRO A 227 -3.69 18.38 -18.20
N ASP A 228 -3.23 17.38 -18.97
CA ASP A 228 -3.99 16.84 -20.10
C ASP A 228 -5.20 16.01 -19.67
N ILE A 229 -5.09 15.34 -18.50
CA ILE A 229 -6.12 14.47 -17.92
C ILE A 229 -6.21 14.78 -16.42
N ILE A 230 -7.42 14.78 -15.87
CA ILE A 230 -7.67 14.79 -14.42
C ILE A 230 -8.34 13.46 -14.05
N ILE A 231 -7.71 12.72 -13.13
CA ILE A 231 -8.21 11.46 -12.60
C ILE A 231 -8.55 11.68 -11.13
N ALA A 232 -9.82 11.51 -10.77
CA ALA A 232 -10.26 11.46 -9.38
C ALA A 232 -10.28 10.01 -8.92
N ALA A 233 -9.32 9.63 -8.05
CA ALA A 233 -9.16 8.28 -7.48
C ALA A 233 -9.61 8.26 -6.02
N GLY A 234 -10.88 8.55 -5.80
CA GLY A 234 -11.52 8.63 -4.49
C GLY A 234 -12.29 7.37 -4.10
N PRO A 235 -12.98 7.44 -2.94
CA PRO A 235 -13.89 6.39 -2.51
C PRO A 235 -15.00 6.15 -3.54
N PRO A 236 -15.57 4.94 -3.60
CA PRO A 236 -16.68 4.62 -4.49
C PRO A 236 -17.85 5.58 -4.32
N GLY A 237 -18.33 6.15 -5.45
CA GLY A 237 -19.45 7.08 -5.49
C GLY A 237 -19.10 8.56 -5.23
N GLU A 238 -17.88 8.90 -4.84
CA GLU A 238 -17.47 10.28 -4.56
C GLU A 238 -16.71 10.94 -5.72
N SER A 239 -15.91 10.18 -6.45
CA SER A 239 -14.98 10.67 -7.48
C SER A 239 -15.67 11.48 -8.58
N ALA A 240 -16.87 11.09 -8.98
CA ALA A 240 -17.65 11.83 -9.98
C ALA A 240 -18.06 13.24 -9.50
N GLY A 241 -18.33 13.39 -8.20
CA GLY A 241 -18.61 14.69 -7.56
C GLY A 241 -17.41 15.62 -7.59
N TRP A 242 -16.22 15.09 -7.31
CA TRP A 242 -14.96 15.85 -7.35
C TRP A 242 -14.67 16.40 -8.75
N LEU A 243 -14.88 15.59 -9.78
CA LEU A 243 -14.71 16.01 -11.18
C LEU A 243 -15.67 17.13 -11.59
N THR A 244 -16.83 17.26 -10.94
CA THR A 244 -17.77 18.35 -11.20
C THR A 244 -17.20 19.70 -10.76
N ASP A 245 -16.40 19.74 -9.70
CA ASP A 245 -15.72 20.95 -9.24
C ASP A 245 -14.71 21.47 -10.29
N TRP A 246 -14.08 20.58 -11.06
CA TRP A 246 -13.14 20.96 -12.12
C TRP A 246 -13.80 21.55 -13.36
N LYS A 247 -15.06 21.21 -13.67
CA LYS A 247 -15.75 21.67 -14.89
C LYS A 247 -15.86 23.18 -15.02
N ARG A 248 -15.81 23.92 -13.88
CA ARG A 248 -15.82 25.39 -13.87
C ARG A 248 -14.55 26.02 -14.42
N PHE A 249 -13.45 25.26 -14.49
CA PHE A 249 -12.14 25.75 -14.98
C PHE A 249 -11.96 25.41 -16.47
N GLY A 250 -12.82 25.98 -17.33
CA GLY A 250 -12.85 25.70 -18.77
C GLY A 250 -11.57 26.02 -19.54
N THR A 251 -10.60 26.69 -18.93
CA THR A 251 -9.28 26.96 -19.52
C THR A 251 -8.34 25.77 -19.46
N LEU A 252 -8.54 24.83 -18.52
CA LEU A 252 -7.71 23.63 -18.37
C LEU A 252 -7.85 22.69 -19.58
N ARG A 253 -6.72 22.16 -20.07
CA ARG A 253 -6.70 21.20 -21.21
C ARG A 253 -7.54 19.96 -20.96
N ALA A 254 -7.51 19.42 -19.74
CA ALA A 254 -8.32 18.28 -19.32
C ALA A 254 -9.81 18.57 -19.49
N VAL A 255 -10.28 19.75 -19.03
CA VAL A 255 -11.69 20.15 -19.07
C VAL A 255 -12.15 20.41 -20.52
N ARG A 256 -11.38 21.19 -21.29
CA ARG A 256 -11.68 21.46 -22.70
C ARG A 256 -11.76 20.19 -23.56
N GLY A 257 -10.86 19.23 -23.25
CA GLY A 257 -10.80 17.96 -23.95
C GLY A 257 -11.78 16.90 -23.47
N GLY A 258 -12.58 17.20 -22.44
CA GLY A 258 -13.47 16.20 -21.80
C GLY A 258 -12.74 15.03 -21.14
N ARG A 259 -11.45 15.22 -20.77
CA ARG A 259 -10.59 14.15 -20.22
C ARG A 259 -10.58 14.18 -18.69
N LEU A 260 -11.77 13.99 -18.13
CA LEU A 260 -12.03 13.86 -16.70
C LEU A 260 -12.45 12.41 -16.40
N LEU A 261 -11.72 11.70 -15.53
CA LEU A 261 -11.92 10.28 -15.24
C LEU A 261 -12.19 10.07 -13.76
N ALA A 262 -13.35 9.53 -13.39
CA ALA A 262 -13.57 8.94 -12.08
C ALA A 262 -12.99 7.52 -12.09
N PHE A 263 -12.02 7.26 -11.21
CA PHE A 263 -11.36 5.97 -11.09
C PHE A 263 -11.53 5.45 -9.66
N GLU A 264 -12.46 4.51 -9.49
CA GLU A 264 -12.92 4.05 -8.17
C GLU A 264 -12.38 2.65 -7.82
N ASP A 265 -11.35 2.18 -8.54
CA ASP A 265 -10.69 0.91 -8.22
C ASP A 265 -9.82 1.06 -6.98
N GLN A 266 -10.29 0.49 -5.87
CA GLN A 266 -9.64 0.57 -4.57
C GLN A 266 -8.28 -0.15 -4.52
N GLY A 267 -7.97 -1.01 -5.50
CA GLY A 267 -6.65 -1.64 -5.64
C GLY A 267 -5.55 -0.60 -5.80
N LEU A 268 -5.83 0.52 -6.47
CA LEU A 268 -4.85 1.59 -6.66
C LEU A 268 -4.46 2.27 -5.33
N SER A 269 -5.41 2.47 -4.42
CA SER A 269 -5.19 3.16 -3.14
C SER A 269 -4.70 2.25 -2.01
N ARG A 270 -4.90 0.93 -2.11
CA ARG A 270 -4.46 -0.02 -1.06
C ARG A 270 -2.95 -0.15 -0.97
N LEU A 271 -2.23 0.05 -2.07
CA LEU A 271 -0.75 -0.04 -2.14
C LEU A 271 -0.24 -1.47 -1.81
N GLY A 272 -1.02 -2.48 -2.17
CA GLY A 272 -0.70 -3.91 -2.09
C GLY A 272 -0.67 -4.57 -3.47
N PRO A 273 -0.60 -5.91 -3.58
CA PRO A 273 -0.57 -6.65 -4.85
C PRO A 273 -1.71 -6.33 -5.82
N SER A 274 -2.91 -6.00 -5.32
CA SER A 274 -4.07 -5.59 -6.15
C SER A 274 -3.81 -4.34 -7.00
N VAL A 275 -2.77 -3.56 -6.68
CA VAL A 275 -2.38 -2.40 -7.49
C VAL A 275 -2.02 -2.77 -8.93
N LEU A 276 -1.54 -4.00 -9.20
CA LEU A 276 -1.20 -4.42 -10.55
C LEU A 276 -2.44 -4.53 -11.45
N ASP A 277 -3.53 -5.07 -10.93
CA ASP A 277 -4.80 -5.16 -11.68
C ASP A 277 -5.44 -3.77 -11.82
N ALA A 278 -5.39 -2.96 -10.77
CA ALA A 278 -5.82 -1.56 -10.84
C ALA A 278 -4.98 -0.74 -11.83
N THR A 279 -3.66 -0.98 -11.92
CA THR A 279 -2.78 -0.36 -12.91
C THR A 279 -3.20 -0.73 -14.33
N GLU A 280 -3.49 -2.01 -14.61
CA GLU A 280 -3.97 -2.41 -15.93
C GLU A 280 -5.30 -1.74 -16.30
N ALA A 281 -6.23 -1.64 -15.34
CA ALA A 281 -7.49 -0.92 -15.52
C ALA A 281 -7.25 0.57 -15.80
N LEU A 282 -6.32 1.19 -15.07
CA LEU A 282 -5.92 2.59 -15.24
C LEU A 282 -5.32 2.82 -16.63
N CYS A 283 -4.39 1.97 -17.08
CA CYS A 283 -3.79 2.06 -18.40
C CYS A 283 -4.86 2.00 -19.52
N ARG A 284 -5.80 1.05 -19.43
CA ARG A 284 -6.92 0.96 -20.36
C ARG A 284 -7.80 2.21 -20.35
N ALA A 285 -8.02 2.80 -19.19
CA ALA A 285 -8.83 4.01 -19.06
C ALA A 285 -8.12 5.24 -19.66
N ILE A 286 -6.83 5.41 -19.42
CA ILE A 286 -6.00 6.49 -20.01
C ILE A 286 -5.95 6.37 -21.52
N ALA A 287 -5.76 5.15 -22.06
CA ALA A 287 -5.75 4.90 -23.50
C ALA A 287 -7.03 5.34 -24.19
N ARG A 288 -8.20 5.09 -23.57
CA ARG A 288 -9.51 5.54 -24.13
C ARG A 288 -9.65 7.06 -24.17
N LEU A 289 -9.04 7.78 -23.24
CA LEU A 289 -9.08 9.24 -23.20
C LEU A 289 -8.06 9.90 -24.13
N ASN A 290 -7.08 9.14 -24.61
CA ASN A 290 -5.99 9.63 -25.46
C ASN A 290 -5.75 8.68 -26.66
N PRO A 291 -6.72 8.51 -27.58
CA PRO A 291 -6.69 7.49 -28.64
C PRO A 291 -5.56 7.64 -29.67
N GLY A 292 -4.76 8.70 -29.62
CA GLY A 292 -3.61 8.93 -30.50
C GLY A 292 -2.25 8.55 -29.92
N SER A 293 -2.20 7.88 -28.76
CA SER A 293 -0.96 7.57 -28.03
C SER A 293 -0.55 6.09 -28.04
N TYR A 294 -1.29 5.23 -28.76
CA TYR A 294 -1.03 3.78 -28.87
C TYR A 294 -1.04 3.32 -30.31
#